data_7e13cd9285ba15a1ff4d6b24a87f2c7d
#
_entry.id   7e13cd9285ba15a1ff4d6b24a87f2c7d
#
_cell.length_a   1.000
_cell.length_b   1.000
_cell.length_c   1.000
_cell.angle_alpha   90.00
_cell.angle_beta   90.00
_cell.angle_gamma   90.00
#
_symmetry.space_group_name_H-M   'P 1'
#
loop_
_entity.id
_entity.type
_entity.pdbx_description
1 polymer ?
#
loop_
_entity_poly.entity_id
_entity_poly.type
_entity_poly.pdbx_seq_one_letter_code
_entity_poly.pdbx_strand_id
1 'polypeptide(L)'
;KYTVELSTMPEDHIGTVEEWEANQEILKKAITGMGKDFVVNEGDGAFYGPKLDFHIEDCLGRTWQCGTIQLDSQLPERFNLEYTGEDGQKHRPVMIHRVVFGSIERFIGVITEHFAGAFPLWLTPVQVKVLPVTDRAHEYAKGLTQKLVDAGIRAEDDCRSEKLGYKIREAQMQKIPYMLVVGDRDMENGT
;
A
#
# COMPACT_ATOMS: atom_id res chain seq x y z
N LYS A 1 -9.51 11.10 4.97
CA LYS A 1 -10.09 11.95 3.91
C LYS A 1 -9.20 11.90 2.70
N TYR A 2 -9.76 11.97 1.48
CA TYR A 2 -8.99 12.05 0.25
C TYR A 2 -9.63 13.06 -0.71
N THR A 3 -8.81 13.60 -1.60
CA THR A 3 -9.23 14.46 -2.72
C THR A 3 -8.70 13.90 -4.02
N VAL A 4 -9.44 14.15 -5.10
CA VAL A 4 -9.01 13.78 -6.46
C VAL A 4 -8.75 15.05 -7.24
N GLU A 5 -7.63 15.09 -7.93
CA GLU A 5 -7.25 16.21 -8.80
C GLU A 5 -7.09 15.73 -10.22
N LEU A 6 -7.64 16.49 -11.16
CA LEU A 6 -7.38 16.36 -12.60
C LEU A 6 -6.28 17.35 -12.96
N SER A 7 -5.07 16.85 -13.16
CA SER A 7 -3.92 17.65 -13.55
C SER A 7 -3.86 17.78 -15.07
N THR A 8 -3.87 19.01 -15.54
CA THR A 8 -3.99 19.36 -16.95
C THR A 8 -2.63 19.63 -17.59
N MET A 9 -2.65 20.03 -18.86
CA MET A 9 -1.47 20.25 -19.70
C MET A 9 -0.50 21.27 -19.09
N PRO A 10 0.78 20.89 -18.84
CA PRO A 10 1.80 21.83 -18.38
C PRO A 10 2.37 22.67 -19.56
N GLU A 11 3.11 23.71 -19.25
CA GLU A 11 3.80 24.54 -20.26
C GLU A 11 4.77 23.71 -21.07
N ASP A 12 5.63 22.92 -20.38
CA ASP A 12 6.56 21.99 -21.01
C ASP A 12 5.89 20.63 -21.23
N HIS A 13 5.35 20.40 -22.43
CA HIS A 13 4.67 19.16 -22.79
C HIS A 13 5.09 18.66 -24.17
N ILE A 14 4.82 17.39 -24.44
CA ILE A 14 4.92 16.76 -25.75
C ILE A 14 3.53 16.37 -26.25
N GLY A 15 3.36 16.19 -27.56
CA GLY A 15 2.07 15.97 -28.19
C GLY A 15 1.37 17.27 -28.58
N THR A 16 0.21 17.15 -29.20
CA THR A 16 -0.59 18.30 -29.65
C THR A 16 -1.60 18.74 -28.59
N VAL A 17 -2.05 19.98 -28.67
CA VAL A 17 -3.08 20.53 -27.78
C VAL A 17 -4.37 19.70 -27.88
N GLU A 18 -4.75 19.31 -29.09
CA GLU A 18 -5.96 18.54 -29.36
C GLU A 18 -5.89 17.15 -28.71
N GLU A 19 -4.73 16.48 -28.72
CA GLU A 19 -4.53 15.21 -28.00
C GLU A 19 -4.67 15.38 -26.49
N TRP A 20 -4.10 16.46 -25.96
CA TRP A 20 -4.20 16.79 -24.55
C TRP A 20 -5.65 17.04 -24.11
N GLU A 21 -6.37 17.87 -24.86
CA GLU A 21 -7.79 18.16 -24.59
C GLU A 21 -8.66 16.91 -24.64
N ALA A 22 -8.44 16.05 -25.63
CA ALA A 22 -9.15 14.77 -25.76
C ALA A 22 -8.87 13.85 -24.55
N ASN A 23 -7.62 13.69 -24.17
CA ASN A 23 -7.22 12.85 -23.04
C ASN A 23 -7.72 13.40 -21.70
N GLN A 24 -7.70 14.72 -21.50
CA GLN A 24 -8.28 15.37 -20.32
C GLN A 24 -9.80 15.12 -20.21
N GLU A 25 -10.50 15.24 -21.33
CA GLU A 25 -11.94 15.00 -21.35
C GLU A 25 -12.29 13.53 -21.07
N ILE A 26 -11.47 12.57 -21.52
CA ILE A 26 -11.61 11.14 -21.18
C ILE A 26 -11.49 10.94 -19.67
N LEU A 27 -10.45 11.49 -19.02
CA LEU A 27 -10.26 11.38 -17.57
C LEU A 27 -11.40 12.05 -16.79
N LYS A 28 -11.84 13.23 -17.24
CA LYS A 28 -12.96 13.94 -16.65
C LYS A 28 -14.27 13.16 -16.73
N LYS A 29 -14.57 12.56 -17.88
CA LYS A 29 -15.73 11.69 -18.04
C LYS A 29 -15.65 10.46 -17.15
N ALA A 30 -14.48 9.84 -17.05
CA ALA A 30 -14.29 8.66 -16.22
C ALA A 30 -14.56 8.96 -14.74
N ILE A 31 -13.97 10.02 -14.17
CA ILE A 31 -14.15 10.36 -12.76
C ILE A 31 -15.57 10.83 -12.45
N THR A 32 -16.17 11.60 -13.35
CA THR A 32 -17.57 12.07 -13.24
C THR A 32 -18.53 10.89 -13.31
N GLY A 33 -18.31 9.94 -14.24
CA GLY A 33 -19.11 8.73 -14.37
C GLY A 33 -19.08 7.83 -13.14
N MET A 34 -18.02 7.91 -12.34
CA MET A 34 -17.90 7.24 -11.04
C MET A 34 -18.61 7.99 -9.89
N GLY A 35 -19.22 9.14 -10.16
CA GLY A 35 -19.87 9.96 -9.15
C GLY A 35 -18.90 10.54 -8.11
N LYS A 36 -17.66 10.82 -8.51
CA LYS A 36 -16.64 11.40 -7.63
C LYS A 36 -16.40 12.86 -7.95
N ASP A 37 -16.31 13.65 -6.89
CA ASP A 37 -15.88 15.05 -7.00
C ASP A 37 -14.37 15.11 -7.25
N PHE A 38 -13.96 16.10 -8.03
CA PHE A 38 -12.54 16.36 -8.30
C PHE A 38 -12.30 17.87 -8.43
N VAL A 39 -11.05 18.26 -8.28
CA VAL A 39 -10.55 19.62 -8.50
C VAL A 39 -9.69 19.62 -9.75
N VAL A 40 -9.76 20.65 -10.56
CA VAL A 40 -8.84 20.84 -11.69
C VAL A 40 -7.57 21.52 -11.18
N ASN A 41 -6.42 20.88 -11.40
CA ASN A 41 -5.09 21.41 -11.10
C ASN A 41 -4.42 21.76 -12.44
N GLU A 42 -4.49 23.03 -12.81
CA GLU A 42 -4.03 23.49 -14.10
C GLU A 42 -2.49 23.46 -14.20
N GLY A 43 -1.97 22.88 -15.29
CA GLY A 43 -0.55 22.86 -15.57
C GLY A 43 0.26 21.85 -14.79
N ASP A 44 -0.35 20.95 -14.01
CA ASP A 44 0.36 19.95 -13.18
C ASP A 44 0.39 18.54 -13.79
N GLY A 45 -0.02 18.41 -15.06
CA GLY A 45 0.08 17.15 -15.80
C GLY A 45 1.52 16.67 -15.95
N ALA A 46 1.71 15.38 -16.22
CA ALA A 46 3.03 14.90 -16.62
C ALA A 46 3.34 15.44 -18.02
N PHE A 47 4.62 15.63 -18.35
CA PHE A 47 4.99 16.19 -19.67
C PHE A 47 4.46 15.40 -20.88
N TYR A 48 4.06 14.15 -20.67
CA TYR A 48 3.57 13.22 -21.69
C TYR A 48 2.05 12.98 -21.66
N GLY A 49 1.33 13.45 -20.65
CA GLY A 49 -0.11 13.26 -20.57
C GLY A 49 -0.77 13.75 -19.27
N PRO A 50 -2.09 13.95 -19.30
CA PRO A 50 -2.87 14.34 -18.15
C PRO A 50 -2.99 13.20 -17.14
N LYS A 51 -3.27 13.55 -15.88
CA LYS A 51 -3.37 12.59 -14.79
C LYS A 51 -4.51 12.88 -13.83
N LEU A 52 -5.01 11.83 -13.19
CA LEU A 52 -5.82 11.90 -11.98
C LEU A 52 -4.93 11.57 -10.79
N ASP A 53 -4.75 12.51 -9.88
CA ASP A 53 -3.99 12.35 -8.66
C ASP A 53 -4.91 12.16 -7.46
N PHE A 54 -4.56 11.21 -6.60
CA PHE A 54 -5.28 10.92 -5.36
C PHE A 54 -4.44 11.35 -4.18
N HIS A 55 -4.91 12.38 -3.50
CA HIS A 55 -4.28 12.95 -2.33
C HIS A 55 -4.95 12.45 -1.05
N ILE A 56 -4.15 11.98 -0.10
CA ILE A 56 -4.61 11.51 1.22
C ILE A 56 -4.21 12.55 2.27
N GLU A 57 -5.16 12.94 3.12
CA GLU A 57 -4.92 13.77 4.28
C GLU A 57 -4.53 12.88 5.47
N ASP A 58 -3.37 13.12 6.05
CA ASP A 58 -2.88 12.40 7.22
C ASP A 58 -3.51 12.88 8.54
N CYS A 59 -3.13 12.27 9.64
CA CYS A 59 -3.67 12.60 10.98
C CYS A 59 -3.27 14.01 11.49
N LEU A 60 -2.28 14.63 10.86
CA LEU A 60 -1.83 15.99 11.17
C LEU A 60 -2.39 17.04 10.18
N GLY A 61 -3.26 16.64 9.25
CA GLY A 61 -3.82 17.51 8.23
C GLY A 61 -2.89 17.82 7.05
N ARG A 62 -1.77 17.09 6.91
CA ARG A 62 -0.87 17.22 5.76
C ARG A 62 -1.40 16.39 4.60
N THR A 63 -1.28 16.91 3.39
CA THR A 63 -1.74 16.26 2.17
C THR A 63 -0.58 15.53 1.47
N TRP A 64 -0.81 14.27 1.08
CA TRP A 64 0.14 13.41 0.41
C TRP A 64 -0.44 12.84 -0.88
N GLN A 65 0.20 13.11 -2.00
CA GLN A 65 -0.10 12.40 -3.24
C GLN A 65 0.35 10.95 -3.11
N CYS A 66 -0.60 10.03 -3.22
CA CYS A 66 -0.36 8.59 -3.13
C CYS A 66 -0.70 7.87 -4.44
N GLY A 67 -1.95 7.91 -4.86
CA GLY A 67 -2.36 7.27 -6.11
C GLY A 67 -2.28 8.20 -7.31
N THR A 68 -2.06 7.63 -8.49
CA THR A 68 -2.19 8.37 -9.75
C THR A 68 -2.63 7.44 -10.87
N ILE A 69 -3.37 8.00 -11.82
CA ILE A 69 -3.74 7.37 -13.09
C ILE A 69 -3.36 8.36 -14.18
N GLN A 70 -2.51 7.96 -15.11
CA GLN A 70 -1.98 8.82 -16.17
C GLN A 70 -2.28 8.21 -17.53
N LEU A 71 -2.77 9.03 -18.45
CA LEU A 71 -2.93 8.65 -19.85
C LEU A 71 -1.69 9.04 -20.62
N ASP A 72 -1.14 8.12 -21.39
CA ASP A 72 0.08 8.29 -22.17
C ASP A 72 -0.14 7.77 -23.59
N SER A 73 -0.22 8.69 -24.53
CA SER A 73 -0.27 8.41 -25.97
C SER A 73 1.12 8.47 -26.61
N GLN A 74 2.10 9.06 -25.94
CA GLN A 74 3.41 9.39 -26.48
C GLN A 74 4.38 8.20 -26.48
N LEU A 75 4.44 7.43 -25.39
CA LEU A 75 5.30 6.23 -25.33
C LEU A 75 4.89 5.17 -26.36
N PRO A 76 3.58 4.85 -26.52
CA PRO A 76 3.16 3.94 -27.59
C PRO A 76 3.59 4.39 -28.99
N GLU A 77 3.56 5.67 -29.28
CA GLU A 77 4.04 6.20 -30.55
C GLU A 77 5.55 6.08 -30.69
N ARG A 78 6.33 6.50 -29.69
CA ARG A 78 7.80 6.45 -29.71
C ARG A 78 8.36 5.04 -29.81
N PHE A 79 7.69 4.06 -29.18
CA PHE A 79 8.05 2.65 -29.27
C PHE A 79 7.42 1.92 -30.47
N ASN A 80 6.66 2.65 -31.29
CA ASN A 80 5.92 2.09 -32.44
C ASN A 80 5.08 0.87 -32.06
N LEU A 81 4.36 0.96 -30.92
CA LEU A 81 3.49 -0.10 -30.45
C LEU A 81 2.22 -0.16 -31.29
N GLU A 82 1.81 -1.36 -31.67
CA GLU A 82 0.60 -1.58 -32.45
C GLU A 82 -0.14 -2.82 -31.95
N TYR A 83 -1.46 -2.80 -32.06
CA TYR A 83 -2.29 -3.99 -31.90
C TYR A 83 -3.21 -4.16 -33.12
N THR A 84 -3.68 -5.38 -33.35
CA THR A 84 -4.67 -5.64 -34.39
C THR A 84 -6.06 -5.53 -33.78
N GLY A 85 -6.85 -4.57 -34.28
CA GLY A 85 -8.22 -4.35 -33.84
C GLY A 85 -9.20 -5.42 -34.38
N GLU A 86 -10.45 -5.33 -33.95
CA GLU A 86 -11.53 -6.21 -34.42
C GLU A 86 -11.81 -6.03 -35.91
N ASP A 87 -11.49 -4.88 -36.46
CA ASP A 87 -11.55 -4.56 -37.90
C ASP A 87 -10.39 -5.16 -38.73
N GLY A 88 -9.48 -5.91 -38.09
CA GLY A 88 -8.28 -6.48 -38.69
C GLY A 88 -7.19 -5.48 -39.05
N GLN A 89 -7.35 -4.20 -38.69
CA GLN A 89 -6.36 -3.16 -38.96
C GLN A 89 -5.40 -2.97 -37.76
N LYS A 90 -4.27 -2.31 -38.03
CA LYS A 90 -3.31 -1.94 -37.00
C LYS A 90 -3.71 -0.61 -36.35
N HIS A 91 -3.75 -0.61 -35.04
CA HIS A 91 -4.09 0.55 -34.24
C HIS A 91 -3.00 0.85 -33.23
N ARG A 92 -2.85 2.14 -32.87
CA ARG A 92 -1.97 2.59 -31.80
C ARG A 92 -2.68 2.43 -30.45
N PRO A 93 -2.10 1.72 -29.47
CA PRO A 93 -2.68 1.67 -28.13
C PRO A 93 -2.47 3.00 -27.39
N VAL A 94 -3.28 3.23 -26.36
CA VAL A 94 -3.01 4.21 -25.31
C VAL A 94 -2.47 3.47 -24.10
N MET A 95 -1.42 3.98 -23.49
CA MET A 95 -0.86 3.42 -22.26
C MET A 95 -1.50 4.10 -21.05
N ILE A 96 -1.86 3.30 -20.06
CA ILE A 96 -2.38 3.80 -18.79
C ILE A 96 -1.38 3.42 -17.70
N HIS A 97 -0.71 4.43 -17.14
CA HIS A 97 0.13 4.26 -15.96
C HIS A 97 -0.75 4.37 -14.72
N ARG A 98 -0.66 3.39 -13.83
CA ARG A 98 -1.44 3.38 -12.61
C ARG A 98 -0.61 2.95 -11.42
N VAL A 99 -0.66 3.75 -10.37
CA VAL A 99 -0.12 3.40 -9.06
C VAL A 99 -1.17 3.70 -7.97
N VAL A 100 -1.20 2.88 -6.92
CA VAL A 100 -2.17 3.04 -5.82
C VAL A 100 -1.54 3.80 -4.65
N PHE A 101 -0.32 3.44 -4.28
CA PHE A 101 0.32 3.95 -3.07
C PHE A 101 1.37 5.04 -3.35
N GLY A 102 1.71 5.29 -4.61
CA GLY A 102 2.82 6.15 -4.99
C GLY A 102 4.16 5.55 -4.55
N SER A 103 4.99 6.31 -3.84
CA SER A 103 6.16 5.78 -3.15
C SER A 103 5.72 4.91 -1.99
N ILE A 104 6.17 3.64 -1.97
CA ILE A 104 5.84 2.69 -0.90
C ILE A 104 6.38 3.18 0.44
N GLU A 105 7.57 3.78 0.47
CA GLU A 105 8.20 4.33 1.67
C GLU A 105 7.36 5.48 2.26
N ARG A 106 6.89 6.39 1.42
CA ARG A 106 5.97 7.46 1.83
C ARG A 106 4.69 6.89 2.41
N PHE A 107 4.09 5.93 1.73
CA PHE A 107 2.85 5.30 2.17
C PHE A 107 3.04 4.58 3.52
N ILE A 108 4.12 3.82 3.69
CA ILE A 108 4.46 3.19 4.98
C ILE A 108 4.60 4.25 6.08
N GLY A 109 5.27 5.38 5.80
CA GLY A 109 5.40 6.48 6.76
C GLY A 109 4.03 7.02 7.18
N VAL A 110 3.14 7.31 6.21
CA VAL A 110 1.79 7.83 6.46
C VAL A 110 0.96 6.87 7.32
N ILE A 111 0.94 5.58 6.98
CA ILE A 111 0.15 4.59 7.73
C ILE A 111 0.76 4.29 9.11
N THR A 112 2.08 4.36 9.25
CA THR A 112 2.75 4.20 10.55
C THR A 112 2.34 5.31 11.52
N GLU A 113 2.33 6.55 11.06
CA GLU A 113 1.82 7.68 11.86
C GLU A 113 0.33 7.53 12.16
N HIS A 114 -0.47 7.16 11.15
CA HIS A 114 -1.92 6.99 11.30
C HIS A 114 -2.30 5.97 12.39
N PHE A 115 -1.61 4.84 12.41
CA PHE A 115 -1.85 3.78 13.39
C PHE A 115 -1.00 3.90 14.66
N ALA A 116 -0.16 4.93 14.77
CA ALA A 116 0.83 5.07 15.84
C ALA A 116 1.66 3.77 16.04
N GLY A 117 1.99 3.09 14.95
CA GLY A 117 2.69 1.81 14.91
C GLY A 117 1.84 0.58 15.30
N ALA A 118 0.62 0.75 15.81
CA ALA A 118 -0.29 -0.36 16.14
C ALA A 118 -1.14 -0.74 14.91
N PHE A 119 -0.51 -1.39 13.95
CA PHE A 119 -1.14 -1.77 12.70
C PHE A 119 -2.30 -2.76 12.89
N PRO A 120 -3.29 -2.76 11.98
CA PRO A 120 -4.25 -3.85 11.88
C PRO A 120 -3.55 -5.21 11.74
N LEU A 121 -4.13 -6.26 12.27
CA LEU A 121 -3.51 -7.59 12.34
C LEU A 121 -2.94 -8.07 11.00
N TRP A 122 -3.67 -7.88 9.90
CA TRP A 122 -3.25 -8.33 8.57
C TRP A 122 -2.00 -7.59 8.05
N LEU A 123 -1.73 -6.38 8.57
CA LEU A 123 -0.61 -5.52 8.16
C LEU A 123 0.57 -5.58 9.14
N THR A 124 0.35 -6.04 10.38
CA THR A 124 1.38 -6.12 11.42
C THR A 124 2.51 -7.06 11.00
N PRO A 125 3.79 -6.65 11.06
CA PRO A 125 4.92 -7.51 10.69
C PRO A 125 4.99 -8.80 11.52
N VAL A 126 4.81 -8.72 12.84
CA VAL A 126 4.72 -9.84 13.77
C VAL A 126 3.33 -9.84 14.38
N GLN A 127 2.53 -10.87 14.07
CA GLN A 127 1.14 -10.97 14.51
C GLN A 127 1.02 -11.59 15.89
N VAL A 128 1.89 -12.55 16.20
CA VAL A 128 1.89 -13.30 17.44
C VAL A 128 3.30 -13.42 17.99
N LYS A 129 3.48 -13.15 19.28
CA LYS A 129 4.71 -13.44 20.03
C LYS A 129 4.46 -14.54 21.02
N VAL A 130 5.20 -15.65 20.94
CA VAL A 130 5.12 -16.74 21.89
C VAL A 130 6.17 -16.53 23.00
N LEU A 131 5.72 -16.46 24.23
CA LEU A 131 6.54 -16.08 25.39
C LEU A 131 6.60 -17.24 26.39
N PRO A 132 7.65 -18.08 26.38
CA PRO A 132 7.83 -19.12 27.39
C PRO A 132 8.13 -18.51 28.76
N VAL A 133 7.46 -19.03 29.80
CA VAL A 133 7.62 -18.62 31.20
C VAL A 133 8.95 -19.11 31.79
N THR A 134 9.36 -20.33 31.41
CA THR A 134 10.57 -20.99 31.88
C THR A 134 11.34 -21.58 30.70
N ASP A 135 12.63 -21.84 30.91
CA ASP A 135 13.48 -22.46 29.87
C ASP A 135 12.98 -23.84 29.45
N ARG A 136 12.28 -24.57 30.37
CA ARG A 136 11.65 -25.87 30.05
C ARG A 136 10.60 -25.76 28.95
N ALA A 137 9.94 -24.61 28.83
CA ALA A 137 8.91 -24.36 27.83
C ALA A 137 9.45 -23.91 26.45
N HIS A 138 10.77 -23.76 26.29
CA HIS A 138 11.36 -23.26 25.04
C HIS A 138 11.03 -24.12 23.82
N GLU A 139 11.19 -25.44 23.94
CA GLU A 139 10.93 -26.34 22.80
C GLU A 139 9.41 -26.39 22.46
N TYR A 140 8.56 -26.31 23.48
CA TYR A 140 7.12 -26.18 23.26
C TYR A 140 6.76 -24.86 22.56
N ALA A 141 7.33 -23.74 23.00
CA ALA A 141 7.11 -22.42 22.38
C ALA A 141 7.55 -22.41 20.92
N LYS A 142 8.73 -22.98 20.60
CA LYS A 142 9.19 -23.11 19.21
C LYS A 142 8.25 -23.96 18.36
N GLY A 143 7.80 -25.11 18.91
CA GLY A 143 6.85 -25.99 18.23
C GLY A 143 5.50 -25.30 17.96
N LEU A 144 5.02 -24.50 18.90
CA LEU A 144 3.80 -23.70 18.74
C LEU A 144 4.00 -22.58 17.71
N THR A 145 5.13 -21.88 17.74
CA THR A 145 5.51 -20.86 16.75
C THR A 145 5.53 -21.45 15.35
N GLN A 146 6.14 -22.63 15.18
CA GLN A 146 6.19 -23.29 13.88
C GLN A 146 4.79 -23.66 13.36
N LYS A 147 3.90 -24.16 14.23
CA LYS A 147 2.49 -24.43 13.86
C LYS A 147 1.77 -23.17 13.37
N LEU A 148 2.01 -22.02 14.02
CA LEU A 148 1.43 -20.74 13.62
C LEU A 148 1.99 -20.30 12.25
N VAL A 149 3.29 -20.43 12.04
CA VAL A 149 3.94 -20.10 10.77
C VAL A 149 3.42 -21.00 9.64
N ASP A 150 3.29 -22.31 9.88
CA ASP A 150 2.74 -23.27 8.92
C ASP A 150 1.27 -22.95 8.56
N ALA A 151 0.54 -22.34 9.48
CA ALA A 151 -0.81 -21.81 9.25
C ALA A 151 -0.85 -20.44 8.56
N GLY A 152 0.30 -19.89 8.14
CA GLY A 152 0.41 -18.59 7.46
C GLY A 152 0.38 -17.38 8.38
N ILE A 153 0.55 -17.57 9.68
CA ILE A 153 0.59 -16.49 10.69
C ILE A 153 2.05 -16.07 10.89
N ARG A 154 2.33 -14.78 10.84
CA ARG A 154 3.67 -14.25 11.16
C ARG A 154 3.88 -14.26 12.66
N ALA A 155 4.49 -15.33 13.15
CA ALA A 155 4.75 -15.57 14.56
C ALA A 155 6.24 -15.66 14.85
N GLU A 156 6.63 -15.26 16.06
CA GLU A 156 7.97 -15.36 16.59
C GLU A 156 7.92 -15.85 18.04
N ASP A 157 8.92 -16.59 18.49
CA ASP A 157 9.13 -16.90 19.91
C ASP A 157 10.19 -15.99 20.54
N ASP A 158 10.10 -15.82 21.84
CA ASP A 158 11.11 -15.13 22.64
C ASP A 158 11.69 -16.09 23.70
N CYS A 159 12.61 -16.92 23.26
CA CYS A 159 13.31 -17.89 24.11
C CYS A 159 14.58 -17.31 24.78
N ARG A 160 14.73 -15.98 24.83
CA ARG A 160 15.85 -15.37 25.57
C ARG A 160 15.73 -15.64 27.06
N SER A 161 16.88 -15.71 27.75
CA SER A 161 16.95 -15.87 29.23
C SER A 161 16.68 -14.53 29.92
N GLU A 162 15.43 -14.07 29.78
CA GLU A 162 14.94 -12.81 30.35
C GLU A 162 13.64 -13.00 31.14
N LYS A 163 13.37 -12.10 32.08
CA LYS A 163 12.14 -12.14 32.87
C LYS A 163 10.90 -11.98 31.98
N LEU A 164 9.88 -12.79 32.22
CA LEU A 164 8.63 -12.75 31.46
C LEU A 164 8.03 -11.33 31.34
N GLY A 165 8.02 -10.57 32.44
CA GLY A 165 7.53 -9.19 32.43
C GLY A 165 8.31 -8.25 31.50
N TYR A 166 9.60 -8.49 31.33
CA TYR A 166 10.43 -7.76 30.37
C TYR A 166 10.06 -8.12 28.93
N LYS A 167 9.93 -9.42 28.63
CA LYS A 167 9.50 -9.91 27.30
C LYS A 167 8.13 -9.36 26.89
N ILE A 168 7.17 -9.36 27.83
CA ILE A 168 5.82 -8.80 27.61
C ILE A 168 5.92 -7.30 27.29
N ARG A 169 6.69 -6.56 28.09
CA ARG A 169 6.88 -5.11 27.88
C ARG A 169 7.49 -4.81 26.50
N GLU A 170 8.52 -5.55 26.09
CA GLU A 170 9.11 -5.37 24.76
C GLU A 170 8.11 -5.66 23.64
N ALA A 171 7.35 -6.75 23.73
CA ALA A 171 6.32 -7.07 22.75
C ALA A 171 5.23 -5.97 22.68
N GLN A 172 4.84 -5.40 23.82
CA GLN A 172 3.93 -4.26 23.89
C GLN A 172 4.53 -2.99 23.24
N MET A 173 5.81 -2.72 23.49
CA MET A 173 6.52 -1.58 22.88
C MET A 173 6.61 -1.72 21.37
N GLN A 174 6.75 -2.94 20.85
CA GLN A 174 6.73 -3.28 19.42
C GLN A 174 5.32 -3.29 18.83
N LYS A 175 4.28 -3.05 19.64
CA LYS A 175 2.87 -3.05 19.22
C LYS A 175 2.41 -4.41 18.64
N ILE A 176 3.00 -5.50 19.12
CA ILE A 176 2.59 -6.86 18.71
C ILE A 176 1.18 -7.13 19.26
N PRO A 177 0.20 -7.47 18.40
CA PRO A 177 -1.21 -7.54 18.81
C PRO A 177 -1.53 -8.72 19.73
N TYR A 178 -0.85 -9.86 19.55
CA TYR A 178 -1.10 -11.05 20.34
C TYR A 178 0.17 -11.59 20.99
N MET A 179 0.05 -11.94 22.25
CA MET A 179 1.09 -12.62 23.02
C MET A 179 0.54 -13.92 23.59
N LEU A 180 1.17 -15.05 23.27
CA LEU A 180 0.88 -16.35 23.84
C LEU A 180 1.90 -16.65 24.93
N VAL A 181 1.49 -16.54 26.18
CA VAL A 181 2.34 -16.87 27.33
C VAL A 181 2.15 -18.34 27.64
N VAL A 182 3.24 -19.13 27.56
CA VAL A 182 3.19 -20.58 27.71
C VAL A 182 4.08 -21.06 28.85
N GLY A 183 3.51 -21.88 29.70
CA GLY A 183 4.18 -22.45 30.88
C GLY A 183 4.00 -23.96 30.99
N ASP A 184 4.39 -24.51 32.15
CA ASP A 184 4.39 -25.96 32.40
C ASP A 184 2.99 -26.58 32.22
N ARG A 185 1.93 -25.87 32.67
CA ARG A 185 0.54 -26.35 32.55
C ARG A 185 0.06 -26.44 31.12
N ASP A 186 0.49 -25.49 30.29
CA ASP A 186 0.10 -25.45 28.87
C ASP A 186 0.78 -26.60 28.13
N MET A 187 2.03 -26.91 28.48
CA MET A 187 2.76 -28.07 27.94
C MET A 187 2.10 -29.40 28.33
N GLU A 188 1.67 -29.55 29.59
CA GLU A 188 1.04 -30.76 30.10
C GLU A 188 -0.34 -31.01 29.47
N ASN A 189 -1.09 -29.96 29.23
CA ASN A 189 -2.45 -30.04 28.69
C ASN A 189 -2.47 -29.97 27.13
N GLY A 190 -1.37 -29.60 26.50
CA GLY A 190 -1.28 -29.40 25.04
C GLY A 190 -2.10 -28.19 24.55
N THR A 191 -2.26 -27.17 25.40
CA THR A 191 -3.09 -25.97 25.15
C THR A 191 -2.24 -24.72 24.94
#